data_26e6db6f323930ae5a1377f5ed090863
#
_entry.id   26e6db6f323930ae5a1377f5ed090863
#
_cell.length_a   1.000
_cell.length_b   1.000
_cell.length_c   1.000
_cell.angle_alpha   90.00
_cell.angle_beta   90.00
_cell.angle_gamma   90.00
#
_symmetry.space_group_name_H-M   'P 1'
#
loop_
_entity.id
_entity.type
_entity.pdbx_description
1 polymer ?
#
loop_
_entity_poly.entity_id
_entity_poly.type
_entity_poly.pdbx_seq_one_letter_code
_entity_poly.pdbx_strand_id
1 'polypeptide(L)'
;MTKLFVDKAIEINAPAAMVWDVLTLSEYNGQWAVEFSSGGPQFHLESTWELGSPVYWKGQDGTVIVEGNVTAVERNKLLRFTVFDVRMEERPAVTDEDGITFQLAEEEEKTTLHILQGDFSAMTDGAKYRDASAEIWDKVLPKVKRMAEEMRG
;
A
#
# COMPACT_ATOMS: atom_id res chain seq x y z
N MET A 1 13.97 -16.72 -13.62
CA MET A 1 13.62 -15.33 -13.98
C MET A 1 13.77 -14.41 -12.80
N THR A 2 14.25 -13.22 -13.05
CA THR A 2 14.40 -12.22 -12.01
C THR A 2 13.04 -11.67 -11.62
N LYS A 3 12.74 -11.66 -10.32
CA LYS A 3 11.50 -11.06 -9.82
C LYS A 3 11.60 -9.54 -9.89
N LEU A 4 10.47 -8.88 -10.13
CA LEU A 4 10.40 -7.43 -10.27
C LEU A 4 9.53 -6.84 -9.16
N PHE A 5 10.16 -6.17 -8.20
CA PHE A 5 9.46 -5.52 -7.09
C PHE A 5 9.77 -4.04 -7.02
N VAL A 6 8.80 -3.27 -6.53
CA VAL A 6 9.09 -1.97 -5.95
C VAL A 6 9.60 -2.26 -4.54
N ASP A 7 10.76 -1.72 -4.19
CA ASP A 7 11.40 -1.95 -2.89
C ASP A 7 11.93 -0.60 -2.41
N LYS A 8 11.24 -0.02 -1.43
CA LYS A 8 11.58 1.29 -0.92
C LYS A 8 11.42 1.34 0.59
N ALA A 9 12.19 2.23 1.23
CA ALA A 9 12.09 2.41 2.68
C ALA A 9 12.22 3.89 3.01
N ILE A 10 11.58 4.29 4.10
CA ILE A 10 11.66 5.67 4.61
C ILE A 10 11.64 5.64 6.13
N GLU A 11 12.43 6.50 6.75
CA GLU A 11 12.42 6.69 8.20
C GLU A 11 11.39 7.75 8.56
N ILE A 12 10.52 7.43 9.52
CA ILE A 12 9.43 8.30 9.96
C ILE A 12 9.62 8.58 11.46
N ASN A 13 9.65 9.85 11.83
CA ASN A 13 9.82 10.25 13.22
C ASN A 13 8.50 10.21 13.98
N ALA A 14 7.93 9.01 14.06
CA ALA A 14 6.67 8.73 14.75
C ALA A 14 6.61 7.24 15.13
N PRO A 15 5.86 6.89 16.20
CA PRO A 15 5.68 5.48 16.57
C PRO A 15 4.97 4.68 15.49
N ALA A 16 5.22 3.37 15.45
CA ALA A 16 4.62 2.48 14.46
C ALA A 16 3.09 2.51 14.49
N ALA A 17 2.47 2.69 15.66
CA ALA A 17 1.01 2.77 15.77
C ALA A 17 0.44 3.94 14.95
N MET A 18 1.13 5.07 14.93
CA MET A 18 0.68 6.24 14.15
C MET A 18 0.87 6.01 12.65
N VAL A 19 2.00 5.39 12.26
CA VAL A 19 2.23 5.02 10.86
C VAL A 19 1.18 4.02 10.40
N TRP A 20 0.84 3.04 11.24
CA TRP A 20 -0.18 2.06 10.96
C TRP A 20 -1.53 2.73 10.68
N ASP A 21 -1.91 3.69 11.51
CA ASP A 21 -3.18 4.43 11.34
C ASP A 21 -3.21 5.20 10.01
N VAL A 22 -2.11 5.83 9.63
CA VAL A 22 -2.01 6.54 8.34
C VAL A 22 -2.21 5.58 7.17
N LEU A 23 -1.71 4.34 7.29
CA LEU A 23 -1.82 3.35 6.23
C LEU A 23 -3.21 2.71 6.16
N THR A 24 -3.88 2.50 7.30
CA THR A 24 -5.07 1.65 7.37
C THR A 24 -6.39 2.38 7.55
N LEU A 25 -6.40 3.54 8.19
CA LEU A 25 -7.65 4.29 8.40
C LEU A 25 -8.01 5.09 7.15
N SER A 26 -9.23 4.92 6.67
CA SER A 26 -9.66 5.55 5.41
C SER A 26 -9.63 7.08 5.47
N GLU A 27 -9.81 7.69 6.63
CA GLU A 27 -9.69 9.14 6.79
C GLU A 27 -8.27 9.65 6.49
N TYR A 28 -7.27 8.80 6.63
CA TYR A 28 -5.87 9.16 6.36
C TYR A 28 -5.38 8.59 5.01
N ASN A 29 -5.71 7.33 4.71
CA ASN A 29 -5.13 6.70 3.53
C ASN A 29 -5.61 7.32 2.21
N GLY A 30 -6.79 7.92 2.20
CA GLY A 30 -7.28 8.62 1.01
C GLY A 30 -6.39 9.80 0.61
N GLN A 31 -5.68 10.38 1.55
CA GLN A 31 -4.82 11.53 1.27
C GLN A 31 -3.56 11.14 0.51
N TRP A 32 -3.02 9.94 0.74
CA TRP A 32 -1.87 9.47 -0.04
C TRP A 32 -2.28 8.57 -1.21
N ALA A 33 -3.38 7.85 -1.09
CA ALA A 33 -3.84 6.95 -2.16
C ALA A 33 -4.19 7.70 -3.44
N VAL A 34 -4.57 8.96 -3.34
CA VAL A 34 -4.89 9.80 -4.51
C VAL A 34 -3.74 9.86 -5.52
N GLU A 35 -2.52 9.65 -5.10
CA GLU A 35 -1.37 9.64 -6.02
C GLU A 35 -1.48 8.49 -7.04
N PHE A 36 -2.16 7.40 -6.69
CA PHE A 36 -2.37 6.28 -7.61
C PHE A 36 -3.44 6.56 -8.66
N SER A 37 -4.23 7.61 -8.49
CA SER A 37 -5.24 7.99 -9.46
C SER A 37 -4.72 8.91 -10.56
N SER A 38 -3.44 9.29 -10.51
CA SER A 38 -2.79 10.19 -11.48
C SER A 38 -3.53 11.51 -11.65
N GLY A 39 -4.02 12.07 -10.54
CA GLY A 39 -4.78 13.34 -10.56
C GLY A 39 -6.25 13.18 -10.85
N GLY A 40 -6.74 11.95 -10.99
CA GLY A 40 -8.15 11.65 -11.15
C GLY A 40 -8.93 11.78 -9.84
N PRO A 41 -10.15 11.21 -9.76
CA PRO A 41 -10.95 11.29 -8.55
C PRO A 41 -10.25 10.71 -7.34
N GLN A 42 -10.50 11.30 -6.18
CA GLN A 42 -9.94 10.78 -4.94
C GLN A 42 -10.55 9.41 -4.61
N PHE A 43 -9.74 8.54 -4.02
CA PHE A 43 -10.23 7.28 -3.50
C PHE A 43 -9.47 6.93 -2.24
N HIS A 44 -9.99 5.94 -1.51
CA HIS A 44 -9.41 5.49 -0.25
C HIS A 44 -9.49 3.97 -0.16
N LEU A 45 -8.74 3.40 0.77
CA LEU A 45 -8.74 1.96 1.03
C LEU A 45 -9.64 1.65 2.22
N GLU A 46 -10.50 0.64 2.08
CA GLU A 46 -11.37 0.17 3.16
C GLU A 46 -11.16 -1.32 3.40
N SER A 47 -10.99 -1.70 4.66
CA SER A 47 -10.88 -3.09 5.10
C SER A 47 -11.00 -3.15 6.62
N THR A 48 -11.28 -4.32 7.16
CA THR A 48 -11.13 -4.58 8.58
C THR A 48 -9.67 -4.91 8.93
N TRP A 49 -8.84 -5.11 7.90
CA TRP A 49 -7.41 -5.42 8.03
C TRP A 49 -7.13 -6.67 8.85
N GLU A 50 -8.08 -7.60 8.88
CA GLU A 50 -7.90 -8.92 9.46
C GLU A 50 -7.45 -9.90 8.37
N LEU A 51 -6.78 -10.97 8.77
CA LEU A 51 -6.33 -11.98 7.81
C LEU A 51 -7.50 -12.51 7.00
N GLY A 52 -7.38 -12.49 5.68
CA GLY A 52 -8.42 -12.96 4.76
C GLY A 52 -9.49 -11.92 4.42
N SER A 53 -9.51 -10.78 5.12
CA SER A 53 -10.52 -9.74 4.87
C SER A 53 -10.36 -9.10 3.51
N PRO A 54 -11.47 -8.71 2.85
CA PRO A 54 -11.35 -7.99 1.59
C PRO A 54 -10.78 -6.58 1.81
N VAL A 55 -10.07 -6.10 0.81
CA VAL A 55 -9.54 -4.74 0.76
C VAL A 55 -10.11 -4.09 -0.49
N TYR A 56 -10.79 -2.96 -0.32
CA TYR A 56 -11.41 -2.24 -1.44
C TYR A 56 -10.80 -0.86 -1.57
N TRP A 57 -10.45 -0.51 -2.80
CA TRP A 57 -10.06 0.86 -3.15
C TRP A 57 -11.30 1.49 -3.77
N LYS A 58 -11.95 2.38 -3.03
CA LYS A 58 -13.22 3.00 -3.42
C LYS A 58 -13.07 4.46 -3.76
N GLY A 59 -13.78 4.89 -4.82
CA GLY A 59 -13.92 6.30 -5.14
C GLY A 59 -14.90 6.98 -4.19
N GLN A 60 -15.02 8.31 -4.34
CA GLN A 60 -15.92 9.11 -3.49
C GLN A 60 -17.40 8.70 -3.64
N ASP A 61 -17.76 8.17 -4.80
CA ASP A 61 -19.13 7.71 -5.08
C ASP A 61 -19.39 6.28 -4.59
N GLY A 62 -18.39 5.65 -3.95
CA GLY A 62 -18.50 4.28 -3.48
C GLY A 62 -18.15 3.22 -4.50
N THR A 63 -17.76 3.62 -5.72
CA THR A 63 -17.35 2.65 -6.76
C THR A 63 -16.05 1.98 -6.40
N VAL A 64 -16.02 0.64 -6.42
CA VAL A 64 -14.80 -0.14 -6.18
C VAL A 64 -13.97 -0.15 -7.47
N ILE A 65 -12.71 0.28 -7.36
CA ILE A 65 -11.78 0.36 -8.50
C ILE A 65 -10.79 -0.79 -8.46
N VAL A 66 -10.29 -1.10 -7.28
CA VAL A 66 -9.32 -2.18 -7.03
C VAL A 66 -9.82 -2.98 -5.85
N GLU A 67 -9.62 -4.29 -5.88
CA GLU A 67 -9.98 -5.16 -4.77
C GLU A 67 -8.90 -6.21 -4.52
N GLY A 68 -8.86 -6.71 -3.31
CA GLY A 68 -7.93 -7.76 -2.92
C GLY A 68 -8.28 -8.30 -1.56
N ASN A 69 -7.34 -9.03 -0.97
CA ASN A 69 -7.52 -9.63 0.35
C ASN A 69 -6.24 -9.48 1.16
N VAL A 70 -6.40 -9.39 2.48
CA VAL A 70 -5.27 -9.38 3.40
C VAL A 70 -4.68 -10.79 3.46
N THR A 71 -3.40 -10.92 3.12
CA THR A 71 -2.71 -12.20 3.10
C THR A 71 -1.74 -12.38 4.26
N ALA A 72 -1.37 -11.30 4.93
CA ALA A 72 -0.56 -11.35 6.15
C ALA A 72 -0.82 -10.09 6.95
N VAL A 73 -0.94 -10.19 8.26
CA VAL A 73 -1.12 -9.04 9.14
C VAL A 73 -0.57 -9.32 10.53
N GLU A 74 0.24 -8.36 11.01
CA GLU A 74 0.68 -8.31 12.38
C GLU A 74 0.66 -6.82 12.75
N ARG A 75 -0.29 -6.44 13.59
CA ARG A 75 -0.56 -5.04 13.86
C ARG A 75 0.69 -4.26 14.25
N ASN A 76 0.89 -3.10 13.63
CA ASN A 76 2.03 -2.19 13.81
C ASN A 76 3.37 -2.74 13.31
N LYS A 77 3.38 -3.89 12.64
CA LYS A 77 4.63 -4.51 12.15
C LYS A 77 4.56 -4.96 10.71
N LEU A 78 3.46 -5.57 10.28
CA LEU A 78 3.38 -6.18 8.96
C LEU A 78 1.95 -6.14 8.44
N LEU A 79 1.82 -5.73 7.18
CA LEU A 79 0.55 -5.81 6.47
C LEU A 79 0.83 -6.14 5.02
N ARG A 80 0.23 -7.22 4.52
CA ARG A 80 0.30 -7.57 3.10
C ARG A 80 -1.10 -7.81 2.57
N PHE A 81 -1.40 -7.25 1.42
CA PHE A 81 -2.68 -7.48 0.76
C PHE A 81 -2.49 -7.47 -0.75
N THR A 82 -3.36 -8.24 -1.42
CA THR A 82 -3.35 -8.29 -2.89
C THR A 82 -4.09 -7.09 -3.48
N VAL A 83 -3.78 -6.76 -4.73
CA VAL A 83 -4.41 -5.64 -5.45
C VAL A 83 -4.72 -6.08 -6.87
N PHE A 84 -6.00 -6.03 -7.24
CA PHE A 84 -6.46 -6.39 -8.57
C PHE A 84 -7.46 -5.34 -9.07
N ASP A 85 -7.22 -4.84 -10.28
CA ASP A 85 -8.20 -3.98 -10.95
C ASP A 85 -9.48 -4.79 -11.13
N VAL A 86 -10.63 -4.26 -10.72
CA VAL A 86 -11.91 -4.98 -10.79
C VAL A 86 -12.33 -5.34 -12.21
N ARG A 87 -11.77 -4.64 -13.23
CA ARG A 87 -12.03 -4.92 -14.64
C ARG A 87 -11.19 -6.08 -15.18
N MET A 88 -10.24 -6.58 -14.40
CA MET A 88 -9.37 -7.67 -14.82
C MET A 88 -10.18 -8.97 -14.95
N GLU A 89 -10.22 -9.53 -16.17
CA GLU A 89 -10.96 -10.77 -16.44
C GLU A 89 -10.28 -11.99 -15.84
N GLU A 90 -8.96 -12.07 -15.99
CA GLU A 90 -8.17 -13.16 -15.42
C GLU A 90 -7.17 -12.59 -14.43
N ARG A 91 -7.19 -13.14 -13.22
CA ARG A 91 -6.25 -12.74 -12.18
C ARG A 91 -5.17 -13.81 -12.04
N PRO A 92 -3.89 -13.41 -12.00
CA PRO A 92 -2.82 -14.37 -11.81
C PRO A 92 -2.95 -15.07 -10.45
N ALA A 93 -2.40 -16.27 -10.36
CA ALA A 93 -2.35 -16.97 -9.09
C ALA A 93 -1.53 -16.16 -8.09
N VAL A 94 -2.01 -16.10 -6.85
CA VAL A 94 -1.37 -15.33 -5.79
C VAL A 94 -0.37 -16.21 -5.04
N THR A 95 0.85 -15.70 -4.87
CA THR A 95 1.86 -16.32 -4.01
C THR A 95 1.98 -15.49 -2.73
N ASP A 96 2.74 -15.99 -1.75
CA ASP A 96 2.96 -15.27 -0.49
C ASP A 96 3.72 -13.95 -0.69
N GLU A 97 4.32 -13.74 -1.85
CA GLU A 97 5.09 -12.52 -2.14
C GLU A 97 4.30 -11.48 -2.94
N ASP A 98 3.11 -11.83 -3.43
CA ASP A 98 2.35 -10.93 -4.28
C ASP A 98 1.58 -9.88 -3.50
N GLY A 99 1.42 -8.69 -4.12
CA GLY A 99 0.65 -7.59 -3.58
C GLY A 99 1.52 -6.48 -3.04
N ILE A 100 0.94 -5.72 -2.12
CA ILE A 100 1.64 -4.64 -1.43
C ILE A 100 1.94 -5.11 -0.01
N THR A 101 3.21 -4.99 0.40
CA THR A 101 3.64 -5.33 1.76
C THR A 101 4.19 -4.09 2.43
N PHE A 102 3.67 -3.78 3.62
CA PHE A 102 4.22 -2.77 4.51
C PHE A 102 4.89 -3.49 5.69
N GLN A 103 6.15 -3.16 5.94
CA GLN A 103 6.88 -3.65 7.11
C GLN A 103 7.28 -2.44 7.95
N LEU A 104 6.96 -2.47 9.23
CA LEU A 104 7.24 -1.38 10.15
C LEU A 104 8.20 -1.87 11.24
N ALA A 105 9.33 -1.19 11.34
CA ALA A 105 10.32 -1.49 12.39
C ALA A 105 10.50 -0.24 13.25
N GLU A 106 10.04 -0.30 14.49
CA GLU A 106 10.13 0.82 15.43
C GLU A 106 11.34 0.69 16.33
N GLU A 107 12.04 1.79 16.50
CA GLU A 107 13.15 1.89 17.45
C GLU A 107 13.16 3.32 18.00
N GLU A 108 13.06 3.47 19.31
CA GLU A 108 13.08 4.76 20.00
C GLU A 108 12.04 5.75 19.45
N GLU A 109 10.81 5.26 19.25
CA GLU A 109 9.68 6.04 18.74
C GLU A 109 9.85 6.54 17.30
N LYS A 110 10.81 5.96 16.58
CA LYS A 110 10.98 6.19 15.14
C LYS A 110 10.68 4.91 14.42
N THR A 111 10.03 5.00 13.27
CA THR A 111 9.63 3.84 12.48
C THR A 111 10.31 3.87 11.13
N THR A 112 10.92 2.76 10.73
CA THR A 112 11.32 2.56 9.35
C THR A 112 10.18 1.83 8.66
N LEU A 113 9.58 2.49 7.66
CA LEU A 113 8.54 1.89 6.83
C LEU A 113 9.20 1.36 5.57
N HIS A 114 9.09 0.04 5.37
CA HIS A 114 9.58 -0.61 4.18
C HIS A 114 8.37 -1.08 3.36
N ILE A 115 8.36 -0.72 2.07
CA ILE A 115 7.31 -1.13 1.16
C ILE A 115 7.88 -2.03 0.07
N LEU A 116 7.16 -3.13 -0.17
CA LEU A 116 7.40 -4.03 -1.30
C LEU A 116 6.11 -4.15 -2.08
N GLN A 117 6.19 -4.02 -3.39
CA GLN A 117 5.04 -4.28 -4.26
C GLN A 117 5.50 -5.10 -5.46
N GLY A 118 4.81 -6.18 -5.74
CA GLY A 118 5.07 -7.06 -6.86
C GLY A 118 4.40 -8.41 -6.65
N ASP A 119 4.80 -9.43 -7.35
CA ASP A 119 5.86 -9.49 -8.37
C ASP A 119 5.30 -9.06 -9.74
N PHE A 120 5.97 -8.15 -10.42
CA PHE A 120 5.56 -7.68 -11.74
C PHE A 120 6.12 -8.54 -12.88
N SER A 121 7.00 -9.50 -12.58
CA SER A 121 7.70 -10.28 -13.62
C SER A 121 6.76 -11.13 -14.47
N ALA A 122 5.60 -11.51 -13.94
CA ALA A 122 4.61 -12.30 -14.69
C ALA A 122 3.76 -11.45 -15.63
N MET A 123 3.85 -10.13 -15.55
CA MET A 123 3.05 -9.20 -16.35
C MET A 123 3.76 -8.86 -17.66
N THR A 124 2.97 -8.70 -18.74
CA THR A 124 3.48 -8.09 -19.96
C THR A 124 3.92 -6.66 -19.62
N ASP A 125 5.13 -6.28 -20.02
CA ASP A 125 5.72 -4.98 -19.68
C ASP A 125 5.85 -4.76 -18.17
N GLY A 126 6.10 -5.83 -17.40
CA GLY A 126 6.18 -5.77 -15.94
C GLY A 126 7.17 -4.73 -15.42
N ALA A 127 8.34 -4.61 -16.05
CA ALA A 127 9.34 -3.61 -15.63
C ALA A 127 8.82 -2.19 -15.76
N LYS A 128 8.05 -1.91 -16.81
CA LYS A 128 7.43 -0.59 -17.03
C LYS A 128 6.42 -0.27 -15.94
N TYR A 129 5.58 -1.24 -15.58
CA TYR A 129 4.58 -1.07 -14.51
C TYR A 129 5.25 -0.94 -13.14
N ARG A 130 6.30 -1.74 -12.90
CA ARG A 130 7.07 -1.63 -11.66
C ARG A 130 7.67 -0.23 -11.52
N ASP A 131 8.27 0.31 -12.59
CA ASP A 131 8.89 1.63 -12.56
C ASP A 131 7.85 2.74 -12.36
N ALA A 132 6.68 2.62 -12.99
CA ALA A 132 5.58 3.58 -12.79
C ALA A 132 5.08 3.56 -11.34
N SER A 133 4.92 2.38 -10.77
CA SER A 133 4.51 2.24 -9.37
C SER A 133 5.57 2.81 -8.42
N ALA A 134 6.86 2.59 -8.73
CA ALA A 134 7.96 3.13 -7.92
C ALA A 134 7.92 4.67 -7.89
N GLU A 135 7.63 5.31 -9.01
CA GLU A 135 7.49 6.77 -9.06
C GLU A 135 6.32 7.25 -8.19
N ILE A 136 5.21 6.50 -8.18
CA ILE A 136 4.06 6.84 -7.33
C ILE A 136 4.45 6.72 -5.85
N TRP A 137 5.14 5.65 -5.47
CA TRP A 137 5.59 5.48 -4.09
C TRP A 137 6.58 6.56 -3.66
N ASP A 138 7.38 7.08 -4.58
CA ASP A 138 8.28 8.21 -4.29
C ASP A 138 7.50 9.48 -3.91
N LYS A 139 6.23 9.59 -4.31
CA LYS A 139 5.34 10.68 -3.91
C LYS A 139 4.57 10.34 -2.64
N VAL A 140 4.17 9.07 -2.49
CA VAL A 140 3.35 8.60 -1.37
C VAL A 140 4.13 8.56 -0.07
N LEU A 141 5.35 8.03 -0.07
CA LEU A 141 6.11 7.84 1.15
C LEU A 141 6.38 9.15 1.92
N PRO A 142 6.76 10.26 1.26
CA PRO A 142 6.90 11.54 1.98
C PRO A 142 5.59 12.05 2.58
N LYS A 143 4.46 11.77 1.92
CA LYS A 143 3.14 12.14 2.48
C LYS A 143 2.82 11.34 3.73
N VAL A 144 3.06 10.03 3.69
CA VAL A 144 2.85 9.16 4.85
C VAL A 144 3.71 9.63 6.02
N LYS A 145 4.98 9.93 5.75
CA LYS A 145 5.91 10.45 6.75
C LYS A 145 5.39 11.73 7.39
N ARG A 146 5.02 12.70 6.56
CA ARG A 146 4.52 13.99 7.05
C ARG A 146 3.26 13.81 7.89
N MET A 147 2.32 13.00 7.40
CA MET A 147 1.05 12.79 8.10
C MET A 147 1.27 12.14 9.47
N ALA A 148 2.10 11.13 9.56
CA ALA A 148 2.39 10.46 10.83
C ALA A 148 3.12 11.39 11.81
N GLU A 149 4.06 12.18 11.31
CA GLU A 149 4.80 13.13 12.15
C GLU A 149 3.91 14.26 12.65
N GLU A 150 2.95 14.71 11.85
CA GLU A 150 1.96 15.71 12.26
C GLU A 150 1.02 15.15 13.31
N MET A 151 0.64 13.87 13.22
CA MET A 151 -0.20 13.21 14.23
C MET A 151 0.51 13.13 15.57
N ARG A 152 1.82 12.93 15.56
CA ARG A 152 2.62 12.86 16.78
C ARG A 152 2.63 14.22 17.51
N GLY A 153 2.47 15.27 16.77
CA GLY A 153 2.39 16.61 17.29
C GLY A 153 3.60 17.43 17.18
#